data_acc055604879c9d6dc7a9633eab5df1a
#
_entry.id   acc055604879c9d6dc7a9633eab5df1a
#
_cell.length_a   1.000
_cell.length_b   1.000
_cell.length_c   1.000
_cell.angle_alpha   90.00
_cell.angle_beta   90.00
_cell.angle_gamma   90.00
#
_symmetry.space_group_name_H-M   'P 1'
#
loop_
_entity.id
_entity.type
_entity.pdbx_description
1 polymer ?
#
loop_
_entity_poly.entity_id
_entity_poly.type
_entity_poly.pdbx_seq_one_letter_code
_entity_poly.pdbx_strand_id
1 'polypeptide(L)'
;MSSDLQGRNAVVFGVANKRSIAWSIAQGLHAAGMKLAITYQNERLQQEAKDLIASLPGAEGFMCDVSKDAEIESLFANLKERYGKLHTIVHSVAFAPPEELRNDFVNTTREGFRVALDVSVYSLIAVARAAAPLMEDGGSIVTMTYYASEKVVPRYNVMAVAKAGLECSVRYLAYELGKKKIRVNAISAGPIKTLAARGISGLGEMLKNHEERAPLGRNVEVAEVGSTGVFLASDASSGITGEVIYVDCGYNIMGF
;
A
#
# COMPACT_ATOMS: atom_id res chain seq x y z
N MET A 1 -14.79 -5.79 -16.68
CA MET A 1 -14.46 -5.64 -15.23
C MET A 1 -14.98 -6.89 -14.56
N SER A 2 -14.22 -7.51 -13.66
CA SER A 2 -14.59 -8.80 -13.11
C SER A 2 -15.79 -8.66 -12.17
N SER A 3 -16.87 -9.38 -12.49
CA SER A 3 -18.09 -9.46 -11.67
C SER A 3 -17.85 -10.11 -10.30
N ASP A 4 -16.68 -10.69 -10.09
CA ASP A 4 -16.29 -11.41 -8.88
C ASP A 4 -16.06 -10.51 -7.65
N LEU A 5 -15.80 -9.21 -7.85
CA LEU A 5 -15.62 -8.24 -6.76
C LEU A 5 -16.93 -7.64 -6.24
N GLN A 6 -18.02 -7.79 -6.98
CA GLN A 6 -19.33 -7.22 -6.62
C GLN A 6 -19.81 -7.71 -5.25
N GLY A 7 -20.09 -6.76 -4.35
CA GLY A 7 -20.60 -7.02 -3.01
C GLY A 7 -19.54 -7.51 -2.00
N ARG A 8 -18.30 -7.78 -2.41
CA ARG A 8 -17.18 -8.11 -1.51
C ARG A 8 -16.75 -6.88 -0.70
N ASN A 9 -16.10 -7.09 0.44
CA ASN A 9 -15.68 -6.04 1.38
C ASN A 9 -14.16 -5.85 1.31
N ALA A 10 -13.72 -4.59 1.25
CA ALA A 10 -12.30 -4.23 1.29
C ALA A 10 -12.00 -3.20 2.39
N VAL A 11 -10.79 -3.28 2.92
CA VAL A 11 -10.21 -2.25 3.81
C VAL A 11 -9.02 -1.61 3.12
N VAL A 12 -9.00 -0.27 3.08
CA VAL A 12 -7.95 0.49 2.41
C VAL A 12 -7.26 1.40 3.42
N PHE A 13 -5.98 1.11 3.68
CA PHE A 13 -5.11 1.93 4.53
C PHE A 13 -4.29 2.90 3.70
N GLY A 14 -4.04 4.10 4.23
CA GLY A 14 -3.12 5.07 3.66
C GLY A 14 -3.75 6.09 2.71
N VAL A 15 -5.07 6.30 2.78
CA VAL A 15 -5.74 7.38 2.06
C VAL A 15 -5.45 8.71 2.77
N ALA A 16 -4.50 9.48 2.21
CA ALA A 16 -4.13 10.79 2.73
C ALA A 16 -4.82 11.93 1.96
N ASN A 17 -4.97 11.80 0.65
CA ASN A 17 -5.67 12.75 -0.22
C ASN A 17 -5.96 12.10 -1.59
N LYS A 18 -6.59 12.87 -2.49
CA LYS A 18 -6.96 12.41 -3.85
C LYS A 18 -5.79 12.01 -4.76
N ARG A 19 -4.54 12.28 -4.38
CA ARG A 19 -3.33 11.90 -5.14
C ARG A 19 -2.67 10.65 -4.58
N SER A 20 -3.17 10.08 -3.48
CA SER A 20 -2.58 8.86 -2.91
C SER A 20 -2.89 7.64 -3.78
N ILE A 21 -1.94 6.72 -3.87
CA ILE A 21 -2.13 5.43 -4.54
C ILE A 21 -3.31 4.68 -3.92
N ALA A 22 -3.40 4.69 -2.58
CA ALA A 22 -4.52 4.09 -1.85
C ALA A 22 -5.88 4.60 -2.35
N TRP A 23 -5.98 5.91 -2.63
CA TRP A 23 -7.22 6.49 -3.14
C TRP A 23 -7.58 5.97 -4.54
N SER A 24 -6.59 5.88 -5.43
CA SER A 24 -6.80 5.33 -6.77
C SER A 24 -7.25 3.86 -6.73
N ILE A 25 -6.66 3.07 -5.84
CA ILE A 25 -7.08 1.68 -5.64
C ILE A 25 -8.52 1.65 -5.07
N ALA A 26 -8.82 2.48 -4.06
CA ALA A 26 -10.16 2.56 -3.47
C ALA A 26 -11.23 2.89 -4.53
N GLN A 27 -10.96 3.88 -5.38
CA GLN A 27 -11.87 4.23 -6.49
C GLN A 27 -12.09 3.05 -7.45
N GLY A 28 -11.03 2.33 -7.81
CA GLY A 28 -11.11 1.17 -8.68
C GLY A 28 -11.90 0.01 -8.06
N LEU A 29 -11.67 -0.29 -6.78
CA LEU A 29 -12.40 -1.32 -6.02
C LEU A 29 -13.89 -0.94 -5.86
N HIS A 30 -14.18 0.32 -5.58
CA HIS A 30 -15.56 0.82 -5.52
C HIS A 30 -16.27 0.70 -6.88
N ALA A 31 -15.61 1.10 -7.96
CA ALA A 31 -16.17 0.97 -9.33
C ALA A 31 -16.38 -0.50 -9.73
N ALA A 32 -15.62 -1.43 -9.14
CA ALA A 32 -15.82 -2.88 -9.29
C ALA A 32 -16.94 -3.44 -8.38
N GLY A 33 -17.62 -2.60 -7.59
CA GLY A 33 -18.76 -2.94 -6.77
C GLY A 33 -18.42 -3.44 -5.35
N MET A 34 -17.20 -3.24 -4.88
CA MET A 34 -16.83 -3.57 -3.49
C MET A 34 -17.37 -2.54 -2.50
N LYS A 35 -17.70 -3.00 -1.30
CA LYS A 35 -17.95 -2.15 -0.13
C LYS A 35 -16.62 -1.81 0.52
N LEU A 36 -16.41 -0.53 0.87
CA LEU A 36 -15.11 -0.05 1.32
C LEU A 36 -15.15 0.47 2.77
N ALA A 37 -14.21 -0.02 3.58
CA ALA A 37 -13.74 0.63 4.78
C ALA A 37 -12.45 1.37 4.45
N ILE A 38 -12.41 2.68 4.65
CA ILE A 38 -11.25 3.54 4.35
C ILE A 38 -10.68 4.05 5.66
N THR A 39 -9.39 3.82 5.90
CA THR A 39 -8.75 4.28 7.13
C THR A 39 -7.99 5.58 6.94
N TYR A 40 -8.01 6.40 7.99
CA TYR A 40 -7.19 7.60 8.16
C TYR A 40 -6.50 7.56 9.53
N GLN A 41 -5.30 8.13 9.63
CA GLN A 41 -4.44 7.94 10.79
C GLN A 41 -4.92 8.67 12.06
N ASN A 42 -5.45 9.89 11.91
CA ASN A 42 -5.76 10.76 13.04
C ASN A 42 -6.85 11.79 12.69
N GLU A 43 -7.30 12.54 13.69
CA GLU A 43 -8.34 13.56 13.53
C GLU A 43 -7.97 14.67 12.52
N ARG A 44 -6.70 15.03 12.41
CA ARG A 44 -6.25 16.05 11.45
C ARG A 44 -6.50 15.60 10.01
N LEU A 45 -6.31 14.33 9.71
CA LEU A 45 -6.56 13.76 8.37
C LEU A 45 -8.03 13.37 8.16
N GLN A 46 -8.83 13.36 9.23
CA GLN A 46 -10.23 12.95 9.18
C GLN A 46 -11.05 13.83 8.22
N GLN A 47 -10.84 15.14 8.21
CA GLN A 47 -11.65 16.03 7.39
C GLN A 47 -11.40 15.80 5.89
N GLU A 48 -10.13 15.72 5.46
CA GLU A 48 -9.79 15.40 4.07
C GLU A 48 -10.30 13.99 3.67
N ALA A 49 -10.21 13.03 4.59
CA ALA A 49 -10.71 11.68 4.38
C ALA A 49 -12.23 11.65 4.25
N LYS A 50 -12.98 12.40 5.06
CA LYS A 50 -14.45 12.47 5.01
C LYS A 50 -14.96 12.92 3.65
N ASP A 51 -14.37 13.98 3.09
CA ASP A 51 -14.78 14.52 1.80
C ASP A 51 -14.53 13.51 0.66
N LEU A 52 -13.41 12.78 0.74
CA LEU A 52 -13.09 11.71 -0.21
C LEU A 52 -14.06 10.51 -0.06
N ILE A 53 -14.28 10.05 1.17
CA ILE A 53 -15.17 8.92 1.46
C ILE A 53 -16.60 9.23 1.01
N ALA A 54 -17.09 10.47 1.26
CA ALA A 54 -18.40 10.91 0.82
C ALA A 54 -18.59 10.89 -0.69
N SER A 55 -17.50 10.96 -1.48
CA SER A 55 -17.54 10.82 -2.93
C SER A 55 -17.68 9.38 -3.44
N LEU A 56 -17.59 8.39 -2.55
CA LEU A 56 -17.79 6.97 -2.84
C LEU A 56 -19.02 6.45 -2.08
N PRO A 57 -20.21 6.41 -2.70
CA PRO A 57 -21.44 6.01 -2.04
C PRO A 57 -21.31 4.64 -1.34
N GLY A 58 -21.66 4.58 -0.06
CA GLY A 58 -21.58 3.35 0.75
C GLY A 58 -20.21 3.03 1.33
N ALA A 59 -19.18 3.84 1.07
CA ALA A 59 -17.89 3.72 1.75
C ALA A 59 -17.97 4.32 3.17
N GLU A 60 -17.22 3.73 4.10
CA GLU A 60 -17.19 4.14 5.51
C GLU A 60 -15.76 4.47 5.95
N GLY A 61 -15.62 5.45 6.85
CA GLY A 61 -14.34 5.93 7.35
C GLY A 61 -14.04 5.44 8.77
N PHE A 62 -12.80 5.00 9.00
CA PHE A 62 -12.33 4.52 10.30
C PHE A 62 -10.99 5.17 10.65
N MET A 63 -10.83 5.60 11.90
CA MET A 63 -9.54 6.06 12.40
C MET A 63 -8.69 4.87 12.83
N CYS A 64 -7.43 4.83 12.39
CA CYS A 64 -6.48 3.81 12.79
C CYS A 64 -5.04 4.27 12.55
N ASP A 65 -4.27 4.40 13.61
CA ASP A 65 -2.83 4.54 13.57
C ASP A 65 -2.19 3.15 13.62
N VAL A 66 -1.60 2.72 12.52
CA VAL A 66 -1.00 1.37 12.40
C VAL A 66 0.26 1.16 13.25
N SER A 67 0.77 2.20 13.90
CA SER A 67 1.84 2.09 14.91
C SER A 67 1.35 1.63 16.28
N LYS A 68 0.02 1.43 16.43
CA LYS A 68 -0.61 1.07 17.69
C LYS A 68 -1.46 -0.20 17.53
N ASP A 69 -0.98 -1.29 18.07
CA ASP A 69 -1.67 -2.60 18.00
C ASP A 69 -3.12 -2.50 18.50
N ALA A 70 -3.38 -1.78 19.60
CA ALA A 70 -4.72 -1.62 20.14
C ALA A 70 -5.69 -0.91 19.16
N GLU A 71 -5.21 0.04 18.34
CA GLU A 71 -6.06 0.70 17.33
C GLU A 71 -6.33 -0.25 16.15
N ILE A 72 -5.36 -1.09 15.76
CA ILE A 72 -5.56 -2.14 14.75
C ILE A 72 -6.59 -3.15 15.25
N GLU A 73 -6.45 -3.67 16.47
CA GLU A 73 -7.37 -4.63 17.07
C GLU A 73 -8.80 -4.06 17.15
N SER A 74 -8.96 -2.83 17.63
CA SER A 74 -10.24 -2.13 17.71
C SER A 74 -10.86 -1.95 16.32
N LEU A 75 -10.08 -1.56 15.31
CA LEU A 75 -10.55 -1.44 13.94
C LEU A 75 -11.12 -2.76 13.44
N PHE A 76 -10.37 -3.87 13.55
CA PHE A 76 -10.82 -5.16 13.02
C PHE A 76 -11.99 -5.75 13.81
N ALA A 77 -12.14 -5.45 15.11
CA ALA A 77 -13.34 -5.76 15.88
C ALA A 77 -14.58 -5.04 15.30
N ASN A 78 -14.46 -3.73 15.06
CA ASN A 78 -15.54 -2.94 14.43
C ASN A 78 -15.88 -3.43 13.02
N LEU A 79 -14.85 -3.78 12.22
CA LEU A 79 -15.05 -4.32 10.86
C LEU A 79 -15.76 -5.68 10.89
N LYS A 80 -15.47 -6.53 11.88
CA LYS A 80 -16.19 -7.79 12.08
C LYS A 80 -17.68 -7.57 12.33
N GLU A 81 -18.02 -6.65 13.22
CA GLU A 81 -19.41 -6.32 13.51
C GLU A 81 -20.13 -5.72 12.30
N ARG A 82 -19.44 -4.87 11.54
CA ARG A 82 -20.03 -4.11 10.43
C ARG A 82 -20.16 -4.90 9.14
N TYR A 83 -19.14 -5.69 8.80
CA TYR A 83 -19.02 -6.38 7.49
C TYR A 83 -19.07 -7.90 7.62
N GLY A 84 -18.82 -8.47 8.80
CA GLY A 84 -18.69 -9.90 9.04
C GLY A 84 -17.42 -10.48 8.44
N LYS A 85 -17.30 -10.46 7.11
CA LYS A 85 -16.14 -10.99 6.36
C LYS A 85 -15.43 -9.90 5.57
N LEU A 86 -14.12 -10.10 5.37
CA LEU A 86 -13.27 -9.27 4.52
C LEU A 86 -12.70 -10.11 3.37
N HIS A 87 -12.45 -9.47 2.23
CA HIS A 87 -11.95 -10.13 1.01
C HIS A 87 -10.69 -9.48 0.48
N THR A 88 -10.50 -8.18 0.74
CA THR A 88 -9.33 -7.44 0.26
C THR A 88 -8.82 -6.48 1.34
N ILE A 89 -7.51 -6.51 1.55
CA ILE A 89 -6.79 -5.52 2.35
C ILE A 89 -5.80 -4.79 1.44
N VAL A 90 -5.87 -3.47 1.42
CA VAL A 90 -4.89 -2.62 0.75
C VAL A 90 -4.07 -1.90 1.82
N HIS A 91 -2.81 -2.30 1.98
CA HIS A 91 -1.87 -1.70 2.89
C HIS A 91 -0.96 -0.73 2.14
N SER A 92 -1.32 0.55 2.15
CA SER A 92 -0.55 1.61 1.45
C SER A 92 -0.01 2.64 2.45
N VAL A 93 0.65 2.12 3.49
CA VAL A 93 1.24 2.91 4.58
C VAL A 93 2.76 2.81 4.54
N ALA A 94 3.43 3.94 4.68
CA ALA A 94 4.87 4.01 4.90
C ALA A 94 5.22 5.35 5.54
N PHE A 95 6.21 5.34 6.44
CA PHE A 95 6.70 6.54 7.09
C PHE A 95 8.16 6.37 7.49
N ALA A 96 8.93 7.43 7.33
CA ALA A 96 10.21 7.64 8.00
C ALA A 96 10.31 9.09 8.44
N PRO A 97 10.99 9.40 9.56
CA PRO A 97 11.28 10.77 9.93
C PRO A 97 12.01 11.52 8.80
N PRO A 98 11.63 12.78 8.49
CA PRO A 98 12.19 13.49 7.32
C PRO A 98 13.72 13.64 7.34
N GLU A 99 14.32 13.74 8.51
CA GLU A 99 15.76 13.81 8.70
C GLU A 99 16.48 12.56 8.20
N GLU A 100 15.89 11.39 8.33
CA GLU A 100 16.43 10.11 7.85
C GLU A 100 16.48 10.00 6.32
N LEU A 101 15.71 10.84 5.63
CA LEU A 101 15.69 10.92 4.17
C LEU A 101 16.59 12.06 3.63
N ARG A 102 17.01 13.00 4.50
CA ARG A 102 17.83 14.16 4.12
C ARG A 102 19.31 13.94 4.40
N ASN A 103 19.62 13.28 5.51
CA ASN A 103 20.98 13.00 5.92
C ASN A 103 21.57 11.87 5.07
N ASP A 104 22.90 11.73 5.10
CA ASP A 104 23.55 10.57 4.50
C ASP A 104 23.09 9.28 5.20
N PHE A 105 22.92 8.21 4.44
CA PHE A 105 22.41 6.95 4.97
C PHE A 105 23.22 6.39 6.14
N VAL A 106 24.55 6.57 6.12
CA VAL A 106 25.46 6.12 7.20
C VAL A 106 25.13 6.77 8.56
N ASN A 107 24.46 7.91 8.53
CA ASN A 107 24.05 8.67 9.72
C ASN A 107 22.64 8.32 10.20
N THR A 108 22.01 7.29 9.65
CA THR A 108 20.69 6.83 10.08
C THR A 108 20.67 6.54 11.57
N THR A 109 19.75 7.19 12.28
CA THR A 109 19.64 7.01 13.73
C THR A 109 18.96 5.68 14.07
N ARG A 110 19.25 5.11 15.25
CA ARG A 110 18.58 3.90 15.73
C ARG A 110 17.08 4.10 15.84
N GLU A 111 16.64 5.24 16.33
CA GLU A 111 15.22 5.55 16.47
C GLU A 111 14.54 5.76 15.12
N GLY A 112 15.15 6.50 14.20
CA GLY A 112 14.62 6.67 12.85
C GLY A 112 14.51 5.34 12.10
N PHE A 113 15.51 4.47 12.23
CA PHE A 113 15.47 3.11 11.69
C PHE A 113 14.30 2.31 12.28
N ARG A 114 14.15 2.33 13.64
CA ARG A 114 13.06 1.64 14.33
C ARG A 114 11.68 2.12 13.83
N VAL A 115 11.45 3.42 13.79
CA VAL A 115 10.19 4.01 13.35
C VAL A 115 9.88 3.66 11.90
N ALA A 116 10.89 3.73 11.01
CA ALA A 116 10.69 3.40 9.60
C ALA A 116 10.27 1.94 9.39
N LEU A 117 10.89 1.00 10.08
CA LEU A 117 10.53 -0.41 9.99
C LEU A 117 9.22 -0.74 10.71
N ASP A 118 8.97 -0.14 11.85
CA ASP A 118 7.75 -0.32 12.61
C ASP A 118 6.51 0.05 11.76
N VAL A 119 6.49 1.28 11.26
CA VAL A 119 5.34 1.79 10.49
C VAL A 119 5.27 1.21 9.08
N SER A 120 6.41 0.95 8.42
CA SER A 120 6.39 0.58 6.99
C SER A 120 6.49 -0.92 6.74
N VAL A 121 6.87 -1.73 7.75
CA VAL A 121 7.03 -3.18 7.62
C VAL A 121 6.16 -3.93 8.61
N TYR A 122 6.37 -3.71 9.92
CA TYR A 122 5.65 -4.44 10.96
C TYR A 122 4.15 -4.22 10.87
N SER A 123 3.70 -3.02 10.53
CA SER A 123 2.28 -2.72 10.36
C SER A 123 1.57 -3.64 9.35
N LEU A 124 2.25 -4.08 8.26
CA LEU A 124 1.69 -5.08 7.34
C LEU A 124 1.44 -6.41 8.05
N ILE A 125 2.40 -6.85 8.88
CA ILE A 125 2.28 -8.10 9.64
C ILE A 125 1.13 -8.00 10.64
N ALA A 126 1.06 -6.90 11.38
CA ALA A 126 0.00 -6.65 12.38
C ALA A 126 -1.39 -6.58 11.73
N VAL A 127 -1.53 -5.87 10.61
CA VAL A 127 -2.78 -5.78 9.84
C VAL A 127 -3.16 -7.15 9.27
N ALA A 128 -2.21 -7.90 8.69
CA ALA A 128 -2.49 -9.24 8.15
C ALA A 128 -2.93 -10.22 9.25
N ARG A 129 -2.29 -10.17 10.43
CA ARG A 129 -2.67 -10.96 11.61
C ARG A 129 -4.10 -10.69 12.03
N ALA A 130 -4.50 -9.42 12.10
CA ALA A 130 -5.84 -9.03 12.51
C ALA A 130 -6.90 -9.30 11.42
N ALA A 131 -6.53 -9.19 10.14
CA ALA A 131 -7.43 -9.40 9.00
C ALA A 131 -7.71 -10.90 8.73
N ALA A 132 -6.71 -11.75 8.85
CA ALA A 132 -6.79 -13.16 8.45
C ALA A 132 -7.98 -13.94 9.08
N PRO A 133 -8.39 -13.72 10.35
CA PRO A 133 -9.58 -14.35 10.91
C PRO A 133 -10.90 -13.94 10.26
N LEU A 134 -10.96 -12.76 9.60
CA LEU A 134 -12.13 -12.25 8.90
C LEU A 134 -12.14 -12.64 7.41
N MET A 135 -11.02 -13.19 6.91
CA MET A 135 -10.86 -13.61 5.50
C MET A 135 -11.10 -15.12 5.36
N GLU A 136 -12.23 -15.60 5.87
CA GLU A 136 -12.57 -17.04 5.97
C GLU A 136 -12.66 -17.73 4.61
N ASP A 137 -13.12 -17.00 3.60
CA ASP A 137 -13.29 -17.52 2.24
C ASP A 137 -12.01 -17.33 1.36
N GLY A 138 -10.90 -16.91 2.00
CA GLY A 138 -9.71 -16.47 1.31
C GLY A 138 -9.78 -14.99 0.94
N GLY A 139 -8.88 -14.53 0.07
CA GLY A 139 -8.86 -13.14 -0.37
C GLY A 139 -7.49 -12.63 -0.79
N SER A 140 -7.30 -11.32 -0.78
CA SER A 140 -6.09 -10.66 -1.25
C SER A 140 -5.61 -9.57 -0.29
N ILE A 141 -4.33 -9.60 0.06
CA ILE A 141 -3.62 -8.52 0.75
C ILE A 141 -2.64 -7.91 -0.25
N VAL A 142 -2.76 -6.61 -0.50
CA VAL A 142 -1.91 -5.87 -1.44
C VAL A 142 -1.18 -4.78 -0.68
N THR A 143 0.15 -4.71 -0.83
CA THR A 143 0.94 -3.62 -0.25
C THR A 143 1.72 -2.85 -1.32
N MET A 144 2.25 -1.66 -0.95
CA MET A 144 2.99 -0.79 -1.86
C MET A 144 4.48 -0.82 -1.54
N THR A 145 5.30 -1.21 -2.52
CA THR A 145 6.75 -1.14 -2.44
C THR A 145 7.34 -0.19 -3.48
N TYR A 146 8.66 -0.15 -3.56
CA TYR A 146 9.37 0.67 -4.51
C TYR A 146 10.71 0.01 -4.89
N TYR A 147 11.13 0.18 -6.12
CA TYR A 147 12.37 -0.37 -6.73
C TYR A 147 13.64 -0.09 -5.90
N ALA A 148 13.62 0.91 -5.04
CA ALA A 148 14.71 1.16 -4.09
C ALA A 148 14.97 0.01 -3.10
N SER A 149 14.08 -0.97 -2.98
CA SER A 149 14.33 -2.23 -2.25
C SER A 149 15.48 -3.05 -2.84
N GLU A 150 15.73 -2.91 -4.14
CA GLU A 150 16.74 -3.67 -4.89
C GLU A 150 17.92 -2.81 -5.38
N LYS A 151 17.67 -1.54 -5.66
CA LYS A 151 18.65 -0.63 -6.24
C LYS A 151 18.82 0.61 -5.39
N VAL A 152 20.02 1.19 -5.42
CA VAL A 152 20.25 2.45 -4.73
C VAL A 152 19.52 3.57 -5.46
N VAL A 153 18.54 4.15 -4.77
CA VAL A 153 17.89 5.40 -5.17
C VAL A 153 18.34 6.48 -4.19
N PRO A 154 19.13 7.46 -4.63
CA PRO A 154 19.64 8.51 -3.74
C PRO A 154 18.53 9.17 -2.92
N ARG A 155 18.77 9.40 -1.63
CA ARG A 155 17.85 10.04 -0.69
C ARG A 155 16.57 9.25 -0.37
N TYR A 156 16.48 7.99 -0.80
CA TYR A 156 15.43 7.10 -0.32
C TYR A 156 15.84 6.39 0.99
N ASN A 157 17.13 6.22 1.19
CA ASN A 157 17.81 5.88 2.46
C ASN A 157 17.12 4.74 3.25
N VAL A 158 16.77 4.99 4.52
CA VAL A 158 16.17 3.99 5.41
C VAL A 158 14.87 3.40 4.85
N MET A 159 14.14 4.14 4.02
CA MET A 159 12.95 3.62 3.36
C MET A 159 13.27 2.51 2.37
N ALA A 160 14.45 2.50 1.76
CA ALA A 160 14.90 1.39 0.91
C ALA A 160 15.00 0.08 1.72
N VAL A 161 15.60 0.15 2.91
CA VAL A 161 15.68 -0.98 3.85
C VAL A 161 14.28 -1.43 4.27
N ALA A 162 13.40 -0.48 4.58
CA ALA A 162 12.02 -0.79 4.93
C ALA A 162 11.29 -1.48 3.77
N LYS A 163 11.47 -1.03 2.51
CA LYS A 163 10.83 -1.68 1.36
C LYS A 163 11.38 -3.08 1.11
N ALA A 164 12.68 -3.32 1.28
CA ALA A 164 13.25 -4.66 1.21
C ALA A 164 12.68 -5.59 2.30
N GLY A 165 12.56 -5.10 3.54
CA GLY A 165 11.92 -5.82 4.63
C GLY A 165 10.44 -6.10 4.39
N LEU A 166 9.72 -5.14 3.78
CA LEU A 166 8.31 -5.28 3.41
C LEU A 166 8.13 -6.40 2.37
N GLU A 167 8.96 -6.44 1.32
CA GLU A 167 8.90 -7.48 0.28
C GLU A 167 9.27 -8.87 0.84
N CYS A 168 10.21 -8.94 1.77
CA CYS A 168 10.48 -10.17 2.50
C CYS A 168 9.25 -10.61 3.29
N SER A 169 8.59 -9.69 4.01
CA SER A 169 7.37 -9.96 4.78
C SER A 169 6.22 -10.43 3.90
N VAL A 170 6.07 -9.88 2.69
CA VAL A 170 5.08 -10.35 1.69
C VAL A 170 5.27 -11.83 1.39
N ARG A 171 6.51 -12.28 1.15
CA ARG A 171 6.79 -13.71 0.86
C ARG A 171 6.45 -14.63 2.03
N TYR A 172 6.80 -14.25 3.25
CA TYR A 172 6.48 -15.03 4.45
C TYR A 172 4.97 -15.09 4.72
N LEU A 173 4.29 -13.95 4.62
CA LEU A 173 2.83 -13.90 4.79
C LEU A 173 2.11 -14.70 3.68
N ALA A 174 2.59 -14.64 2.44
CA ALA A 174 2.04 -15.45 1.34
C ALA A 174 2.18 -16.95 1.61
N TYR A 175 3.33 -17.39 2.11
CA TYR A 175 3.56 -18.78 2.49
C TYR A 175 2.63 -19.25 3.61
N GLU A 176 2.51 -18.46 4.68
CA GLU A 176 1.72 -18.85 5.86
C GLU A 176 0.21 -18.76 5.60
N LEU A 177 -0.25 -17.69 4.93
CA LEU A 177 -1.66 -17.43 4.70
C LEU A 177 -2.21 -18.15 3.47
N GLY A 178 -1.35 -18.66 2.59
CA GLY A 178 -1.75 -19.38 1.38
C GLY A 178 -2.62 -20.61 1.67
N LYS A 179 -2.39 -21.30 2.77
CA LYS A 179 -3.24 -22.42 3.24
C LYS A 179 -4.68 -21.99 3.54
N LYS A 180 -4.89 -20.71 3.84
CA LYS A 180 -6.21 -20.09 4.03
C LYS A 180 -6.74 -19.45 2.75
N LYS A 181 -6.11 -19.71 1.60
CA LYS A 181 -6.43 -19.09 0.29
C LYS A 181 -6.31 -17.56 0.31
N ILE A 182 -5.52 -16.99 1.21
CA ILE A 182 -5.22 -15.57 1.26
C ILE A 182 -3.93 -15.34 0.49
N ARG A 183 -4.00 -14.55 -0.57
CA ARG A 183 -2.85 -14.14 -1.37
C ARG A 183 -2.26 -12.85 -0.83
N VAL A 184 -0.94 -12.72 -0.85
CA VAL A 184 -0.25 -11.51 -0.39
C VAL A 184 0.75 -11.08 -1.45
N ASN A 185 0.59 -9.87 -2.01
CA ASN A 185 1.45 -9.36 -3.07
C ASN A 185 1.81 -7.89 -2.83
N ALA A 186 2.88 -7.45 -3.45
CA ALA A 186 3.30 -6.05 -3.46
C ALA A 186 3.20 -5.45 -4.87
N ILE A 187 2.88 -4.16 -4.95
CA ILE A 187 3.01 -3.37 -6.19
C ILE A 187 4.22 -2.44 -6.02
N SER A 188 5.20 -2.58 -6.90
CA SER A 188 6.32 -1.66 -7.03
C SER A 188 5.97 -0.59 -8.06
N ALA A 189 5.47 0.54 -7.58
CA ALA A 189 5.09 1.65 -8.44
C ALA A 189 6.30 2.51 -8.79
N GLY A 190 6.39 2.98 -10.03
CA GLY A 190 7.32 4.06 -10.41
C GLY A 190 7.05 5.36 -9.63
N PRO A 191 7.90 6.37 -9.75
CA PRO A 191 7.74 7.60 -8.98
C PRO A 191 6.47 8.35 -9.37
N ILE A 192 5.63 8.65 -8.36
CA ILE A 192 4.37 9.37 -8.49
C ILE A 192 4.36 10.57 -7.56
N LYS A 193 3.81 11.69 -7.99
CA LYS A 193 3.68 12.93 -7.19
C LYS A 193 2.62 12.81 -6.09
N THR A 194 2.85 11.92 -5.13
CA THR A 194 1.99 11.75 -3.93
C THR A 194 2.38 12.72 -2.81
N LEU A 195 1.56 12.78 -1.75
CA LEU A 195 1.92 13.53 -0.54
C LEU A 195 3.18 12.94 0.13
N ALA A 196 3.27 11.62 0.22
CA ALA A 196 4.42 10.92 0.78
C ALA A 196 5.71 11.19 -0.02
N ALA A 197 5.63 11.21 -1.34
CA ALA A 197 6.78 11.49 -2.22
C ALA A 197 7.32 12.92 -2.08
N ARG A 198 6.53 13.89 -1.57
CA ARG A 198 7.01 15.26 -1.32
C ARG A 198 8.08 15.34 -0.23
N GLY A 199 8.16 14.35 0.64
CA GLY A 199 9.22 14.24 1.65
C GLY A 199 10.59 13.85 1.06
N ILE A 200 10.61 13.33 -0.17
CA ILE A 200 11.84 12.90 -0.85
C ILE A 200 12.45 14.09 -1.59
N SER A 201 13.61 14.54 -1.15
CA SER A 201 14.33 15.60 -1.84
C SER A 201 14.83 15.08 -3.21
N GLY A 202 14.64 15.89 -4.28
CA GLY A 202 15.01 15.49 -5.65
C GLY A 202 13.92 14.74 -6.42
N LEU A 203 12.68 14.69 -5.94
CA LEU A 203 11.56 14.03 -6.65
C LEU A 203 11.42 14.50 -8.11
N GLY A 204 11.64 15.78 -8.40
CA GLY A 204 11.55 16.30 -9.78
C GLY A 204 12.60 15.70 -10.71
N GLU A 205 13.83 15.57 -10.24
CA GLU A 205 14.92 14.91 -10.97
C GLU A 205 14.66 13.41 -11.16
N MET A 206 14.15 12.75 -10.11
CA MET A 206 13.76 11.36 -10.17
C MET A 206 12.69 11.11 -11.24
N LEU A 207 11.66 11.96 -11.32
CA LEU A 207 10.61 11.87 -12.33
C LEU A 207 11.15 12.08 -13.75
N LYS A 208 12.07 13.06 -13.93
CA LYS A 208 12.69 13.32 -15.22
C LYS A 208 13.56 12.12 -15.65
N ASN A 209 14.42 11.62 -14.78
CA ASN A 209 15.27 10.45 -15.06
C ASN A 209 14.43 9.20 -15.38
N HIS A 210 13.30 9.02 -14.68
CA HIS A 210 12.40 7.92 -14.94
C HIS A 210 11.75 8.04 -16.33
N GLU A 211 11.22 9.21 -16.68
CA GLU A 211 10.62 9.47 -17.98
C GLU A 211 11.60 9.25 -19.14
N GLU A 212 12.86 9.71 -18.99
CA GLU A 212 13.90 9.58 -20.00
C GLU A 212 14.39 8.14 -20.21
N ARG A 213 14.31 7.29 -19.17
CA ARG A 213 14.89 5.94 -19.19
C ARG A 213 13.85 4.81 -19.24
N ALA A 214 12.62 5.07 -18.84
CA ALA A 214 11.58 4.05 -18.90
C ALA A 214 11.29 3.65 -20.36
N PRO A 215 11.20 2.36 -20.68
CA PRO A 215 10.90 1.89 -22.04
C PRO A 215 9.65 2.48 -22.67
N LEU A 216 8.62 2.81 -21.88
CA LEU A 216 7.41 3.48 -22.38
C LEU A 216 7.57 5.01 -22.56
N GLY A 217 8.76 5.58 -22.26
CA GLY A 217 9.07 7.01 -22.47
C GLY A 217 8.22 7.98 -21.65
N ARG A 218 7.70 7.55 -20.51
CA ARG A 218 6.85 8.36 -19.65
C ARG A 218 6.88 7.90 -18.20
N ASN A 219 6.38 8.73 -17.31
CA ASN A 219 6.11 8.33 -15.94
C ASN A 219 4.83 7.49 -15.85
N VAL A 220 4.74 6.68 -14.79
CA VAL A 220 3.53 5.93 -14.44
C VAL A 220 2.44 6.86 -13.93
N GLU A 221 1.20 6.57 -14.27
CA GLU A 221 0.03 7.26 -13.73
C GLU A 221 -0.54 6.52 -12.52
N VAL A 222 -1.07 7.27 -11.56
CA VAL A 222 -1.66 6.68 -10.34
C VAL A 222 -2.82 5.73 -10.65
N ALA A 223 -3.54 5.97 -11.74
CA ALA A 223 -4.63 5.12 -12.20
C ALA A 223 -4.17 3.72 -12.66
N GLU A 224 -2.94 3.63 -13.22
CA GLU A 224 -2.37 2.34 -13.65
C GLU A 224 -2.04 1.46 -12.43
N VAL A 225 -1.52 2.09 -11.36
CA VAL A 225 -1.30 1.40 -10.08
C VAL A 225 -2.63 1.01 -9.44
N GLY A 226 -3.64 1.89 -9.53
CA GLY A 226 -5.02 1.61 -9.11
C GLY A 226 -5.60 0.37 -9.79
N SER A 227 -5.48 0.30 -11.12
CA SER A 227 -5.95 -0.84 -11.92
C SER A 227 -5.24 -2.14 -11.55
N THR A 228 -3.93 -2.09 -11.29
CA THR A 228 -3.17 -3.26 -10.82
C THR A 228 -3.64 -3.71 -9.44
N GLY A 229 -3.97 -2.77 -8.54
CA GLY A 229 -4.55 -3.09 -7.23
C GLY A 229 -5.89 -3.82 -7.36
N VAL A 230 -6.77 -3.39 -8.27
CA VAL A 230 -8.04 -4.07 -8.58
C VAL A 230 -7.79 -5.47 -9.16
N PHE A 231 -6.85 -5.62 -10.10
CA PHE A 231 -6.46 -6.92 -10.64
C PHE A 231 -5.99 -7.87 -9.54
N LEU A 232 -5.10 -7.42 -8.65
CA LEU A 232 -4.61 -8.24 -7.54
C LEU A 232 -5.69 -8.56 -6.49
N ALA A 233 -6.73 -7.75 -6.37
CA ALA A 233 -7.89 -8.05 -5.51
C ALA A 233 -8.81 -9.10 -6.13
N SER A 234 -8.86 -9.20 -7.47
CA SER A 234 -9.78 -10.05 -8.22
C SER A 234 -9.33 -11.50 -8.34
N ASP A 235 -10.26 -12.38 -8.73
CA ASP A 235 -9.99 -13.79 -9.02
C ASP A 235 -9.10 -13.99 -10.27
N ALA A 236 -8.98 -12.96 -11.13
CA ALA A 236 -8.06 -12.97 -12.27
C ALA A 236 -6.59 -13.15 -11.87
N SER A 237 -6.25 -12.83 -10.61
CA SER A 237 -4.91 -13.03 -10.03
C SER A 237 -4.84 -14.21 -9.05
N SER A 238 -5.77 -15.16 -9.12
CA SER A 238 -5.90 -16.28 -8.17
C SER A 238 -4.64 -17.16 -8.04
N GLY A 239 -3.81 -17.22 -9.07
CA GLY A 239 -2.53 -17.94 -9.07
C GLY A 239 -1.32 -17.09 -8.66
N ILE A 240 -1.49 -15.82 -8.23
CA ILE A 240 -0.41 -14.90 -7.92
C ILE A 240 -0.35 -14.63 -6.43
N THR A 241 0.74 -15.04 -5.77
CA THR A 241 0.99 -14.76 -4.34
C THR A 241 2.50 -14.74 -4.05
N GLY A 242 2.94 -13.87 -3.15
CA GLY A 242 4.34 -13.68 -2.78
C GLY A 242 5.14 -12.81 -3.76
N GLU A 243 4.47 -12.21 -4.73
CA GLU A 243 5.10 -11.50 -5.85
C GLU A 243 5.18 -9.99 -5.65
N VAL A 244 6.18 -9.41 -6.32
CA VAL A 244 6.32 -7.96 -6.51
C VAL A 244 5.98 -7.65 -7.96
N ILE A 245 4.87 -6.95 -8.18
CA ILE A 245 4.41 -6.56 -9.51
C ILE A 245 4.87 -5.13 -9.81
N TYR A 246 5.70 -4.97 -10.82
CA TYR A 246 6.19 -3.67 -11.25
C TYR A 246 5.17 -2.93 -12.11
N VAL A 247 4.88 -1.69 -11.72
CA VAL A 247 4.05 -0.74 -12.46
C VAL A 247 4.84 0.55 -12.57
N ASP A 248 5.82 0.56 -13.47
CA ASP A 248 6.84 1.60 -13.57
C ASP A 248 7.25 1.93 -15.03
N CYS A 249 6.38 1.64 -15.98
CA CYS A 249 6.64 1.85 -17.40
C CYS A 249 7.87 1.10 -17.93
N GLY A 250 8.29 0.02 -17.24
CA GLY A 250 9.44 -0.82 -17.60
C GLY A 250 10.78 -0.33 -17.05
N TYR A 251 10.79 0.69 -16.19
CA TYR A 251 12.04 1.27 -15.67
C TYR A 251 12.91 0.23 -14.94
N ASN A 252 12.30 -0.70 -14.19
CA ASN A 252 13.04 -1.70 -13.41
C ASN A 252 13.90 -2.65 -14.23
N ILE A 253 13.62 -2.82 -15.53
CA ILE A 253 14.42 -3.71 -16.39
C ILE A 253 15.67 -3.02 -16.97
N MET A 254 15.79 -1.71 -16.79
CA MET A 254 16.91 -0.94 -17.33
C MET A 254 18.14 -1.08 -16.43
N GLY A 255 19.31 -1.31 -17.07
CA GLY A 255 20.59 -1.49 -16.37
C GLY A 255 21.40 -0.21 -16.19
N PHE A 256 20.99 0.93 -16.75
CA PHE A 256 21.71 2.21 -16.76
C PHE A 256 20.75 3.39 -16.77
#